data_78687e8f1bbcdd25aac1189c6818b6e4
#
_entry.id   78687e8f1bbcdd25aac1189c6818b6e4
#
_cell.length_a   1.000
_cell.length_b   1.000
_cell.length_c   1.000
_cell.angle_alpha   90.00
_cell.angle_beta   90.00
_cell.angle_gamma   90.00
#
_symmetry.space_group_name_H-M   'P 1'
#
loop_
_entity.id
_entity.type
_entity.pdbx_description
1 polymer ?
#
loop_
_entity_poly.entity_id
_entity_poly.type
_entity_poly.pdbx_seq_one_letter_code
_entity_poly.pdbx_strand_id
1 'polypeptide(L)'
;PVEMVKRWYSPRLFGHMFYPNALAGVILLLLPVSLALLLGQARWGPLRFVLALGLAGVGLGCLYWSGSKAGWLIALVLLGSWLLHFRFSTKLKIGLASAGMVIGLAGFGVKYADYFDKGATSVGARFGYWSAAAKTAAEEPFLGSGPGTFQVAYKRHRPPEAEPTRLTHNDYLQQASDSGVPGFLMYLAFFGSATWVLARRRMAEPVHVAMRLGLLAWVLQGAVEFGLYIPALAWPAWLMLGWLLALPTNQVDKSTVTE
;
A
#
# COMPACT_ATOMS: atom_id res chain seq x y z
N PRO A 1 17.33 8.28 21.18
CA PRO A 1 16.77 9.53 21.75
C PRO A 1 16.79 10.69 20.77
N VAL A 2 17.93 11.00 20.11
CA VAL A 2 18.04 12.17 19.20
C VAL A 2 17.14 12.04 17.96
N GLU A 3 17.02 10.86 17.36
CA GLU A 3 16.11 10.64 16.22
C GLU A 3 14.62 10.74 16.61
N MET A 4 14.24 10.33 17.81
CA MET A 4 12.86 10.53 18.28
C MET A 4 12.54 12.00 18.44
N VAL A 5 13.48 12.81 18.97
CA VAL A 5 13.30 14.26 19.09
C VAL A 5 13.17 14.91 17.72
N LYS A 6 14.01 14.56 16.75
CA LYS A 6 13.89 15.05 15.36
C LYS A 6 12.53 14.71 14.74
N ARG A 7 11.99 13.51 15.00
CA ARG A 7 10.67 13.10 14.53
C ARG A 7 9.55 13.89 15.17
N TRP A 8 9.67 14.25 16.44
CA TRP A 8 8.68 15.04 17.17
C TRP A 8 8.47 16.44 16.55
N TYR A 9 9.53 17.01 15.99
CA TYR A 9 9.48 18.28 15.24
C TYR A 9 9.23 18.13 13.76
N SER A 10 8.95 16.91 13.28
CA SER A 10 8.60 16.69 11.86
C SER A 10 7.23 17.29 11.55
N PRO A 11 7.08 18.03 10.45
CA PRO A 11 5.77 18.51 9.98
C PRO A 11 4.88 17.38 9.46
N ARG A 12 5.37 16.15 9.39
CA ARG A 12 4.65 14.99 8.90
C ARG A 12 4.05 14.18 10.03
N LEU A 13 2.77 13.82 9.89
CA LEU A 13 2.08 12.95 10.83
C LEU A 13 2.58 11.50 10.70
N PHE A 14 2.92 10.87 11.81
CA PHE A 14 3.41 9.48 11.86
C PHE A 14 2.63 8.59 12.85
N GLY A 15 1.85 9.19 13.76
CA GLY A 15 1.07 8.47 14.78
C GLY A 15 1.94 7.49 15.58
N HIS A 16 1.35 6.37 15.99
CA HIS A 16 2.03 5.29 16.71
C HIS A 16 3.00 4.47 15.85
N MET A 17 2.99 4.68 14.52
CA MET A 17 3.88 3.96 13.61
C MET A 17 5.32 4.50 13.63
N PHE A 18 5.55 5.67 14.21
CA PHE A 18 6.84 6.38 14.20
C PHE A 18 7.44 6.60 12.81
N TYR A 19 6.67 6.30 11.76
CA TYR A 19 7.09 6.42 10.37
C TYR A 19 5.88 6.84 9.50
N PRO A 20 5.92 8.03 8.87
CA PRO A 20 4.77 8.58 8.14
C PRO A 20 4.23 7.70 7.01
N ASN A 21 5.12 7.03 6.26
CA ASN A 21 4.67 6.15 5.17
C ASN A 21 4.03 4.85 5.70
N ALA A 22 4.44 4.36 6.88
CA ALA A 22 3.76 3.24 7.53
C ALA A 22 2.36 3.63 7.99
N LEU A 23 2.17 4.84 8.54
CA LEU A 23 0.85 5.37 8.86
C LEU A 23 -0.04 5.41 7.63
N ALA A 24 0.48 5.94 6.50
CA ALA A 24 -0.24 5.92 5.23
C ALA A 24 -0.63 4.49 4.81
N GLY A 25 0.27 3.52 4.99
CA GLY A 25 0.00 2.11 4.70
C GLY A 25 -1.11 1.51 5.55
N VAL A 26 -1.11 1.77 6.85
CA VAL A 26 -2.19 1.31 7.76
C VAL A 26 -3.54 1.89 7.33
N ILE A 27 -3.57 3.18 6.99
CA ILE A 27 -4.80 3.84 6.53
C ILE A 27 -5.30 3.20 5.22
N LEU A 28 -4.43 3.04 4.24
CA LEU A 28 -4.79 2.45 2.94
C LEU A 28 -5.23 0.99 3.06
N LEU A 29 -4.62 0.22 3.98
CA LEU A 29 -4.97 -1.18 4.23
C LEU A 29 -6.30 -1.31 4.96
N LEU A 30 -6.51 -0.54 6.04
CA LEU A 30 -7.60 -0.79 6.98
C LEU A 30 -8.79 0.16 6.84
N LEU A 31 -8.62 1.38 6.34
CA LEU A 31 -9.71 2.34 6.21
C LEU A 31 -10.87 1.82 5.34
N PRO A 32 -10.62 1.21 4.15
CA PRO A 32 -11.71 0.64 3.35
C PRO A 32 -12.52 -0.41 4.13
N VAL A 33 -11.83 -1.29 4.86
CA VAL A 33 -12.45 -2.36 5.67
C VAL A 33 -13.26 -1.78 6.81
N SER A 34 -12.70 -0.83 7.53
CA SER A 34 -13.37 -0.16 8.65
C SER A 34 -14.64 0.57 8.20
N LEU A 35 -14.60 1.23 7.05
CA LEU A 35 -15.76 1.88 6.44
C LEU A 35 -16.83 0.86 6.03
N ALA A 36 -16.44 -0.25 5.41
CA ALA A 36 -17.38 -1.30 5.01
C ALA A 36 -18.07 -1.95 6.21
N LEU A 37 -17.31 -2.25 7.26
CA LEU A 37 -17.84 -2.80 8.52
C LEU A 37 -18.80 -1.82 9.20
N LEU A 38 -18.46 -0.55 9.26
CA LEU A 38 -19.27 0.49 9.89
C LEU A 38 -20.58 0.71 9.13
N LEU A 39 -20.51 0.83 7.82
CA LEU A 39 -21.68 1.01 6.96
C LEU A 39 -22.61 -0.22 6.96
N GLY A 40 -22.04 -1.42 7.18
CA GLY A 40 -22.79 -2.67 7.33
C GLY A 40 -23.62 -2.74 8.61
N GLN A 41 -23.41 -1.86 9.61
CA GLN A 41 -24.13 -1.89 10.89
C GLN A 41 -25.54 -1.27 10.78
N ALA A 42 -26.49 -2.02 10.20
CA ALA A 42 -27.85 -1.52 9.96
C ALA A 42 -28.56 -1.02 11.23
N ARG A 43 -28.26 -1.63 12.39
CA ARG A 43 -28.82 -1.26 13.70
C ARG A 43 -28.55 0.19 14.13
N TRP A 44 -27.53 0.82 13.56
CA TRP A 44 -27.17 2.21 13.89
C TRP A 44 -27.91 3.23 13.02
N GLY A 45 -28.78 2.82 12.13
CA GLY A 45 -29.57 3.71 11.29
C GLY A 45 -28.72 4.80 10.58
N PRO A 46 -29.15 6.06 10.62
CA PRO A 46 -28.40 7.15 10.00
C PRO A 46 -27.04 7.44 10.63
N LEU A 47 -26.87 7.12 11.93
CA LEU A 47 -25.62 7.40 12.65
C LEU A 47 -24.41 6.75 11.99
N ARG A 48 -24.57 5.54 11.39
CA ARG A 48 -23.48 4.86 10.66
C ARG A 48 -22.89 5.70 9.54
N PHE A 49 -23.70 6.51 8.85
CA PHE A 49 -23.21 7.38 7.77
C PHE A 49 -22.42 8.57 8.33
N VAL A 50 -22.88 9.16 9.41
CA VAL A 50 -22.16 10.26 10.08
C VAL A 50 -20.79 9.78 10.58
N LEU A 51 -20.77 8.61 11.25
CA LEU A 51 -19.54 8.02 11.77
C LEU A 51 -18.61 7.60 10.61
N ALA A 52 -19.13 7.03 9.52
CA ALA A 52 -18.35 6.67 8.35
C ALA A 52 -17.73 7.91 7.67
N LEU A 53 -18.49 9.00 7.56
CA LEU A 53 -17.99 10.27 7.03
C LEU A 53 -16.88 10.85 7.93
N GLY A 54 -17.07 10.82 9.25
CA GLY A 54 -16.05 11.25 10.22
C GLY A 54 -14.78 10.39 10.11
N LEU A 55 -14.93 9.07 10.08
CA LEU A 55 -13.81 8.13 9.92
C LEU A 55 -13.06 8.34 8.59
N ALA A 56 -13.80 8.52 7.49
CA ALA A 56 -13.20 8.81 6.18
C ALA A 56 -12.45 10.16 6.21
N GLY A 57 -13.04 11.20 6.80
CA GLY A 57 -12.42 12.51 6.94
C GLY A 57 -11.12 12.46 7.75
N VAL A 58 -11.16 11.79 8.91
CA VAL A 58 -9.96 11.60 9.76
C VAL A 58 -8.90 10.76 9.02
N GLY A 59 -9.29 9.64 8.40
CA GLY A 59 -8.37 8.78 7.67
C GLY A 59 -7.70 9.50 6.50
N LEU A 60 -8.47 10.20 5.66
CA LEU A 60 -7.94 10.99 4.56
C LEU A 60 -7.10 12.18 5.04
N GLY A 61 -7.49 12.84 6.13
CA GLY A 61 -6.69 13.86 6.78
C GLY A 61 -5.34 13.32 7.25
N CYS A 62 -5.34 12.17 7.94
CA CYS A 62 -4.10 11.51 8.36
C CYS A 62 -3.22 11.12 7.16
N LEU A 63 -3.81 10.62 6.07
CA LEU A 63 -3.09 10.35 4.83
C LEU A 63 -2.48 11.62 4.24
N TYR A 64 -3.24 12.71 4.21
CA TYR A 64 -2.77 14.01 3.73
C TYR A 64 -1.58 14.53 4.54
N TRP A 65 -1.68 14.56 5.87
CA TRP A 65 -0.62 15.08 6.75
C TRP A 65 0.54 14.09 6.94
N SER A 66 0.38 12.82 6.63
CA SER A 66 1.51 11.88 6.57
C SER A 66 2.56 12.31 5.53
N GLY A 67 2.15 13.08 4.51
CA GLY A 67 3.01 13.49 3.42
C GLY A 67 3.57 12.32 2.59
N SER A 68 2.88 11.17 2.60
CA SER A 68 3.25 10.00 1.80
C SER A 68 2.84 10.18 0.35
N LYS A 69 3.81 10.42 -0.52
CA LYS A 69 3.58 10.60 -1.95
C LYS A 69 3.03 9.32 -2.59
N ALA A 70 3.64 8.19 -2.28
CA ALA A 70 3.16 6.89 -2.73
C ALA A 70 1.75 6.59 -2.20
N GLY A 71 1.49 6.90 -0.91
CA GLY A 71 0.16 6.75 -0.32
C GLY A 71 -0.91 7.53 -1.05
N TRP A 72 -0.61 8.78 -1.47
CA TRP A 72 -1.54 9.58 -2.27
C TRP A 72 -1.86 8.93 -3.62
N LEU A 73 -0.82 8.52 -4.37
CA LEU A 73 -1.01 7.89 -5.68
C LEU A 73 -1.75 6.56 -5.58
N ILE A 74 -1.44 5.75 -4.57
CA ILE A 74 -2.15 4.49 -4.31
C ILE A 74 -3.62 4.76 -3.97
N ALA A 75 -3.94 5.80 -3.18
CA ALA A 75 -5.32 6.17 -2.90
C ALA A 75 -6.12 6.48 -4.16
N LEU A 76 -5.51 7.13 -5.17
CA LEU A 76 -6.16 7.37 -6.47
C LEU A 76 -6.43 6.06 -7.23
N VAL A 77 -5.49 5.12 -7.19
CA VAL A 77 -5.68 3.77 -7.78
C VAL A 77 -6.81 3.03 -7.07
N LEU A 78 -6.88 3.12 -5.73
CA LEU A 78 -7.97 2.49 -4.97
C LEU A 78 -9.32 3.11 -5.29
N LEU A 79 -9.39 4.44 -5.43
CA LEU A 79 -10.62 5.14 -5.82
C LEU A 79 -11.10 4.64 -7.20
N GLY A 80 -10.22 4.57 -8.19
CA GLY A 80 -10.54 4.03 -9.52
C GLY A 80 -11.01 2.57 -9.44
N SER A 81 -10.30 1.74 -8.69
CA SER A 81 -10.63 0.32 -8.51
C SER A 81 -11.98 0.14 -7.78
N TRP A 82 -12.28 0.99 -6.81
CA TRP A 82 -13.54 0.97 -6.08
C TRP A 82 -14.73 1.34 -7.00
N LEU A 83 -14.57 2.33 -7.89
CA LEU A 83 -15.60 2.73 -8.86
C LEU A 83 -16.02 1.58 -9.79
N LEU A 84 -15.15 0.60 -10.05
CA LEU A 84 -15.48 -0.57 -10.87
C LEU A 84 -16.60 -1.44 -10.25
N HIS A 85 -16.79 -1.38 -8.91
CA HIS A 85 -17.78 -2.19 -8.20
C HIS A 85 -19.19 -1.61 -8.21
N PHE A 86 -19.35 -0.33 -8.61
CA PHE A 86 -20.69 0.26 -8.74
C PHE A 86 -21.39 -0.14 -10.03
N ARG A 87 -22.71 -0.22 -9.98
CA ARG A 87 -23.57 -0.49 -11.16
C ARG A 87 -23.81 0.77 -12.00
N PHE A 88 -22.80 1.60 -12.21
CA PHE A 88 -22.87 2.76 -13.10
C PHE A 88 -22.61 2.37 -14.55
N SER A 89 -23.09 3.17 -15.49
CA SER A 89 -22.71 3.01 -16.90
C SER A 89 -21.20 3.16 -17.09
N THR A 90 -20.63 2.48 -18.07
CA THR A 90 -19.19 2.54 -18.37
C THR A 90 -18.72 3.97 -18.62
N LYS A 91 -19.53 4.79 -19.32
CA LYS A 91 -19.22 6.20 -19.57
C LYS A 91 -19.11 7.00 -18.27
N LEU A 92 -20.05 6.79 -17.32
CA LEU A 92 -20.02 7.46 -16.03
C LEU A 92 -18.82 7.02 -15.18
N LYS A 93 -18.49 5.72 -15.15
CA LYS A 93 -17.29 5.22 -14.44
C LYS A 93 -16.03 5.86 -14.99
N ILE A 94 -15.86 5.89 -16.31
CA ILE A 94 -14.70 6.51 -16.95
C ILE A 94 -14.66 8.00 -16.61
N GLY A 95 -15.78 8.72 -16.72
CA GLY A 95 -15.85 10.15 -16.41
C GLY A 95 -15.45 10.43 -14.96
N LEU A 96 -16.02 9.69 -13.99
CA LEU A 96 -15.70 9.85 -12.56
C LEU A 96 -14.24 9.48 -12.25
N ALA A 97 -13.75 8.39 -12.83
CA ALA A 97 -12.37 7.97 -12.63
C ALA A 97 -11.37 8.99 -13.22
N SER A 98 -11.64 9.48 -14.43
CA SER A 98 -10.81 10.50 -15.08
C SER A 98 -10.84 11.83 -14.32
N ALA A 99 -12.01 12.29 -13.90
CA ALA A 99 -12.14 13.51 -13.09
C ALA A 99 -11.41 13.37 -11.76
N GLY A 100 -11.62 12.26 -11.03
CA GLY A 100 -10.91 11.97 -9.78
C GLY A 100 -9.39 11.89 -9.96
N MET A 101 -8.93 11.27 -11.06
CA MET A 101 -7.50 11.18 -11.37
C MET A 101 -6.92 12.58 -11.67
N VAL A 102 -7.57 13.38 -12.52
CA VAL A 102 -7.11 14.74 -12.86
C VAL A 102 -7.05 15.63 -11.61
N ILE A 103 -8.13 15.66 -10.82
CA ILE A 103 -8.18 16.45 -9.59
C ILE A 103 -7.12 15.95 -8.57
N GLY A 104 -7.01 14.63 -8.42
CA GLY A 104 -6.06 14.02 -7.50
C GLY A 104 -4.60 14.27 -7.90
N LEU A 105 -4.27 14.17 -9.19
CA LEU A 105 -2.92 14.48 -9.70
C LEU A 105 -2.61 15.98 -9.64
N ALA A 106 -3.58 16.85 -9.91
CA ALA A 106 -3.41 18.30 -9.72
C ALA A 106 -3.15 18.62 -8.26
N GLY A 107 -3.95 18.08 -7.33
CA GLY A 107 -3.73 18.23 -5.89
C GLY A 107 -2.37 17.67 -5.43
N PHE A 108 -1.92 16.55 -6.02
CA PHE A 108 -0.59 16.00 -5.79
C PHE A 108 0.51 16.97 -6.25
N GLY A 109 0.39 17.51 -7.46
CA GLY A 109 1.34 18.49 -8.01
C GLY A 109 1.47 19.71 -7.11
N VAL A 110 0.33 20.34 -6.75
CA VAL A 110 0.31 21.51 -5.87
C VAL A 110 0.92 21.18 -4.50
N LYS A 111 0.51 20.07 -3.87
CA LYS A 111 0.99 19.67 -2.54
C LYS A 111 2.49 19.42 -2.49
N TYR A 112 3.07 18.84 -3.54
CA TYR A 112 4.45 18.37 -3.55
C TYR A 112 5.37 19.19 -4.47
N ALA A 113 4.93 20.35 -5.02
CA ALA A 113 5.73 21.22 -5.86
C ALA A 113 7.09 21.53 -5.21
N ASP A 114 7.09 22.12 -4.02
CA ASP A 114 8.32 22.46 -3.27
C ASP A 114 9.26 21.28 -3.03
N TYR A 115 8.70 20.08 -2.90
CA TYR A 115 9.52 18.88 -2.73
C TYR A 115 10.26 18.52 -4.01
N PHE A 116 9.62 18.64 -5.16
CA PHE A 116 10.25 18.38 -6.45
C PHE A 116 11.24 19.47 -6.83
N ASP A 117 10.93 20.71 -6.54
CA ASP A 117 11.83 21.87 -6.76
C ASP A 117 13.12 21.74 -5.91
N LYS A 118 13.03 21.13 -4.71
CA LYS A 118 14.17 20.82 -3.85
C LYS A 118 14.93 19.54 -4.23
N GLY A 119 14.70 18.99 -5.43
CA GLY A 119 15.45 17.87 -5.98
C GLY A 119 14.97 16.48 -5.55
N ALA A 120 13.75 16.34 -4.99
CA ALA A 120 13.12 15.06 -4.71
C ALA A 120 14.01 14.04 -3.94
N THR A 121 14.76 14.51 -2.96
CA THR A 121 15.86 13.80 -2.29
C THR A 121 15.52 12.38 -1.83
N SER A 122 14.31 12.16 -1.28
CA SER A 122 13.91 10.81 -0.81
C SER A 122 13.61 9.83 -1.94
N VAL A 123 13.30 10.32 -3.16
CA VAL A 123 13.14 9.48 -4.36
C VAL A 123 14.53 9.12 -4.89
N GLY A 124 15.43 10.10 -4.96
CA GLY A 124 16.82 9.88 -5.37
C GLY A 124 17.52 8.84 -4.47
N ALA A 125 17.36 8.96 -3.16
CA ALA A 125 17.92 7.99 -2.22
C ALA A 125 17.41 6.55 -2.47
N ARG A 126 16.11 6.39 -2.80
CA ARG A 126 15.55 5.06 -3.12
C ARG A 126 16.17 4.43 -4.35
N PHE A 127 16.45 5.20 -5.39
CA PHE A 127 17.17 4.66 -6.55
C PHE A 127 18.54 4.11 -6.17
N GLY A 128 19.25 4.77 -5.25
CA GLY A 128 20.50 4.25 -4.68
C GLY A 128 20.31 2.93 -3.95
N TYR A 129 19.26 2.80 -3.13
CA TYR A 129 18.93 1.56 -2.43
C TYR A 129 18.57 0.43 -3.40
N TRP A 130 17.75 0.73 -4.41
CA TRP A 130 17.32 -0.24 -5.42
C TRP A 130 18.48 -0.72 -6.29
N SER A 131 19.36 0.20 -6.69
CA SER A 131 20.59 -0.13 -7.43
C SER A 131 21.49 -1.06 -6.61
N ALA A 132 21.69 -0.76 -5.32
CA ALA A 132 22.49 -1.62 -4.45
C ALA A 132 21.85 -3.00 -4.25
N ALA A 133 20.53 -3.10 -4.09
CA ALA A 133 19.83 -4.36 -3.98
C ALA A 133 19.97 -5.21 -5.25
N ALA A 134 19.83 -4.59 -6.42
CA ALA A 134 20.02 -5.27 -7.70
C ALA A 134 21.46 -5.77 -7.90
N LYS A 135 22.46 -4.98 -7.50
CA LYS A 135 23.88 -5.41 -7.52
C LYS A 135 24.12 -6.58 -6.58
N THR A 136 23.59 -6.51 -5.35
CA THR A 136 23.71 -7.61 -4.39
C THR A 136 23.08 -8.90 -4.93
N ALA A 137 21.88 -8.82 -5.53
CA ALA A 137 21.23 -9.96 -6.15
C ALA A 137 22.01 -10.51 -7.37
N ALA A 138 22.73 -9.65 -8.09
CA ALA A 138 23.59 -10.10 -9.21
C ALA A 138 24.91 -10.76 -8.72
N GLU A 139 25.45 -10.31 -7.61
CA GLU A 139 26.65 -10.91 -6.98
C GLU A 139 26.33 -12.26 -6.32
N GLU A 140 25.15 -12.38 -5.70
CA GLU A 140 24.69 -13.57 -4.99
C GLU A 140 23.34 -14.08 -5.55
N PRO A 141 23.31 -14.55 -6.81
CA PRO A 141 22.06 -14.73 -7.55
C PRO A 141 21.16 -15.86 -7.02
N PHE A 142 21.71 -16.87 -6.35
CA PHE A 142 20.95 -18.03 -5.90
C PHE A 142 20.39 -17.91 -4.49
N LEU A 143 21.17 -17.42 -3.55
CA LEU A 143 20.78 -17.34 -2.13
C LEU A 143 20.66 -15.93 -1.59
N GLY A 144 21.08 -14.93 -2.37
CA GLY A 144 21.19 -13.56 -1.90
C GLY A 144 22.23 -13.40 -0.79
N SER A 145 22.25 -12.25 -0.15
CA SER A 145 23.17 -11.97 0.94
C SER A 145 22.69 -12.48 2.31
N GLY A 146 21.50 -13.04 2.37
CA GLY A 146 20.83 -13.52 3.59
C GLY A 146 19.80 -12.54 4.14
N PRO A 147 18.77 -13.03 4.84
CA PRO A 147 17.71 -12.21 5.40
C PRO A 147 18.26 -11.16 6.38
N GLY A 148 17.82 -9.88 6.18
CA GLY A 148 18.19 -8.78 7.07
C GLY A 148 19.62 -8.27 6.92
N THR A 149 20.39 -8.74 5.94
CA THR A 149 21.78 -8.33 5.71
C THR A 149 21.94 -7.15 4.76
N PHE A 150 20.85 -6.65 4.17
CA PHE A 150 20.91 -5.56 3.20
C PHE A 150 21.73 -4.35 3.67
N GLN A 151 21.66 -3.99 4.96
CA GLN A 151 22.46 -2.89 5.49
C GLN A 151 23.97 -3.09 5.29
N VAL A 152 24.45 -4.33 5.36
CA VAL A 152 25.87 -4.67 5.15
C VAL A 152 26.19 -4.63 3.66
N ALA A 153 25.34 -5.25 2.82
CA ALA A 153 25.49 -5.23 1.37
C ALA A 153 25.44 -3.79 0.82
N TYR A 154 24.53 -2.96 1.34
CA TYR A 154 24.40 -1.56 0.94
C TYR A 154 25.66 -0.75 1.20
N LYS A 155 26.38 -0.98 2.31
CA LYS A 155 27.64 -0.29 2.62
C LYS A 155 28.71 -0.49 1.55
N ARG A 156 28.68 -1.62 0.83
CA ARG A 156 29.65 -1.92 -0.26
C ARG A 156 29.36 -1.13 -1.53
N HIS A 157 28.07 -0.83 -1.77
CA HIS A 157 27.61 -0.26 -3.05
C HIS A 157 27.23 1.22 -2.99
N ARG A 158 27.05 1.79 -1.78
CA ARG A 158 26.60 3.17 -1.62
C ARG A 158 27.74 4.15 -1.84
N PRO A 159 27.47 5.36 -2.37
CA PRO A 159 28.40 6.48 -2.29
C PRO A 159 28.74 6.84 -0.83
N PRO A 160 29.93 7.36 -0.55
CA PRO A 160 30.36 7.71 0.81
C PRO A 160 29.43 8.68 1.53
N GLU A 161 28.85 9.63 0.79
CA GLU A 161 27.92 10.67 1.25
C GLU A 161 26.48 10.19 1.43
N ALA A 162 26.13 9.00 0.92
CA ALA A 162 24.77 8.47 1.01
C ALA A 162 24.41 8.08 2.44
N GLU A 163 23.17 8.41 2.84
CA GLU A 163 22.66 8.03 4.15
C GLU A 163 22.56 6.51 4.30
N PRO A 164 22.86 5.98 5.51
CA PRO A 164 22.72 4.55 5.78
C PRO A 164 21.23 4.17 5.81
N THR A 165 20.92 2.99 5.28
CA THR A 165 19.60 2.38 5.40
C THR A 165 19.69 0.92 5.81
N ARG A 166 18.63 0.41 6.46
CA ARG A 166 18.52 -1.02 6.84
C ARG A 166 17.79 -1.84 5.81
N LEU A 167 16.90 -1.20 5.02
CA LEU A 167 16.01 -1.86 4.06
C LEU A 167 16.02 -1.10 2.75
N THR A 168 15.65 -1.79 1.68
CA THR A 168 15.63 -1.26 0.31
C THR A 168 14.53 -0.23 0.05
N HIS A 169 13.53 -0.10 0.94
CA HIS A 169 12.27 0.60 0.67
C HIS A 169 11.55 0.06 -0.59
N ASN A 170 11.63 -1.25 -0.76
CA ASN A 170 10.94 -2.00 -1.80
C ASN A 170 10.95 -3.48 -1.39
N ASP A 171 9.81 -4.02 -0.99
CA ASP A 171 9.70 -5.40 -0.49
C ASP A 171 10.16 -6.42 -1.54
N TYR A 172 9.93 -6.15 -2.82
CA TYR A 172 10.33 -7.04 -3.93
C TYR A 172 11.85 -7.09 -4.08
N LEU A 173 12.50 -5.93 -4.15
CA LEU A 173 13.95 -5.86 -4.25
C LEU A 173 14.66 -6.31 -2.96
N GLN A 174 13.98 -6.17 -1.82
CA GLN A 174 14.48 -6.75 -0.56
C GLN A 174 14.59 -8.26 -0.68
N GLN A 175 13.55 -8.95 -1.23
CA GLN A 175 13.61 -10.38 -1.46
C GLN A 175 14.72 -10.76 -2.46
N ALA A 176 14.93 -9.97 -3.50
CA ALA A 176 16.02 -10.20 -4.45
C ALA A 176 17.40 -10.11 -3.77
N SER A 177 17.61 -9.10 -2.93
CA SER A 177 18.85 -8.93 -2.17
C SER A 177 19.06 -10.01 -1.11
N ASP A 178 18.01 -10.33 -0.34
CA ASP A 178 18.08 -11.21 0.81
C ASP A 178 18.11 -12.71 0.41
N SER A 179 17.38 -13.09 -0.66
CA SER A 179 17.10 -14.49 -1.03
C SER A 179 17.44 -14.83 -2.49
N GLY A 180 18.12 -13.91 -3.18
CA GLY A 180 18.49 -14.08 -4.58
C GLY A 180 17.31 -14.06 -5.56
N VAL A 181 17.60 -14.39 -6.80
CA VAL A 181 16.62 -14.44 -7.90
C VAL A 181 15.50 -15.45 -7.63
N PRO A 182 15.77 -16.68 -7.13
CA PRO A 182 14.70 -17.62 -6.81
C PRO A 182 13.71 -17.08 -5.78
N GLY A 183 14.18 -16.48 -4.68
CA GLY A 183 13.32 -15.88 -3.66
C GLY A 183 12.48 -14.73 -4.20
N PHE A 184 13.09 -13.87 -5.02
CA PHE A 184 12.39 -12.79 -5.72
C PHE A 184 11.27 -13.31 -6.63
N LEU A 185 11.57 -14.32 -7.47
CA LEU A 185 10.59 -14.90 -8.40
C LEU A 185 9.44 -15.60 -7.66
N MET A 186 9.74 -16.33 -6.59
CA MET A 186 8.71 -16.96 -5.75
C MET A 186 7.82 -15.90 -5.06
N TYR A 187 8.39 -14.82 -4.58
CA TYR A 187 7.64 -13.71 -3.99
C TYR A 187 6.72 -13.03 -5.01
N LEU A 188 7.24 -12.75 -6.21
CA LEU A 188 6.43 -12.19 -7.31
C LEU A 188 5.32 -13.16 -7.74
N ALA A 189 5.63 -14.44 -7.90
CA ALA A 189 4.66 -15.45 -8.31
C ALA A 189 3.55 -15.59 -7.26
N PHE A 190 3.90 -15.58 -5.97
CA PHE A 190 2.93 -15.67 -4.88
C PHE A 190 1.97 -14.46 -4.88
N PHE A 191 2.50 -13.24 -4.80
CA PHE A 191 1.65 -12.05 -4.77
C PHE A 191 0.94 -11.78 -6.10
N GLY A 192 1.59 -12.07 -7.22
CA GLY A 192 0.99 -11.98 -8.55
C GLY A 192 -0.19 -12.94 -8.70
N SER A 193 -0.02 -14.21 -8.33
CA SER A 193 -1.08 -15.21 -8.39
C SER A 193 -2.21 -14.92 -7.40
N ALA A 194 -1.89 -14.53 -6.17
CA ALA A 194 -2.89 -14.16 -5.18
C ALA A 194 -3.73 -12.96 -5.64
N THR A 195 -3.07 -11.91 -6.12
CA THR A 195 -3.75 -10.72 -6.66
C THR A 195 -4.61 -11.06 -7.87
N TRP A 196 -4.11 -11.90 -8.78
CA TRP A 196 -4.84 -12.38 -9.93
C TRP A 196 -6.09 -13.18 -9.53
N VAL A 197 -5.94 -14.14 -8.62
CA VAL A 197 -7.07 -14.95 -8.11
C VAL A 197 -8.13 -14.03 -7.48
N LEU A 198 -7.71 -13.12 -6.60
CA LEU A 198 -8.63 -12.20 -5.95
C LEU A 198 -9.29 -11.23 -6.94
N ALA A 199 -8.59 -10.79 -7.98
CA ALA A 199 -9.16 -9.92 -9.01
C ALA A 199 -10.25 -10.61 -9.84
N ARG A 200 -10.11 -11.93 -10.06
CA ARG A 200 -11.07 -12.76 -10.81
C ARG A 200 -12.27 -13.20 -9.99
N ARG A 201 -12.16 -13.21 -8.65
CA ARG A 201 -13.27 -13.60 -7.77
C ARG A 201 -14.34 -12.51 -7.72
N ARG A 202 -15.59 -12.89 -7.91
CA ARG A 202 -16.73 -12.04 -7.58
C ARG A 202 -16.90 -12.02 -6.07
N MET A 203 -16.99 -10.83 -5.50
CA MET A 203 -17.17 -10.65 -4.06
C MET A 203 -18.55 -10.04 -3.83
N ALA A 204 -19.44 -10.79 -3.17
CA ALA A 204 -20.80 -10.33 -2.89
C ALA A 204 -20.82 -9.35 -1.70
N GLU A 205 -20.01 -9.61 -0.68
CA GLU A 205 -20.00 -8.80 0.53
C GLU A 205 -19.11 -7.55 0.39
N PRO A 206 -19.61 -6.36 0.74
CA PRO A 206 -18.83 -5.12 0.67
C PRO A 206 -17.52 -5.16 1.46
N VAL A 207 -17.50 -5.89 2.60
CA VAL A 207 -16.30 -6.03 3.42
C VAL A 207 -15.20 -6.82 2.69
N HIS A 208 -15.55 -7.84 1.91
CA HIS A 208 -14.58 -8.60 1.13
C HIS A 208 -13.98 -7.76 -0.01
N VAL A 209 -14.81 -6.91 -0.65
CA VAL A 209 -14.34 -5.93 -1.63
C VAL A 209 -13.36 -4.95 -0.98
N ALA A 210 -13.71 -4.46 0.22
CA ALA A 210 -12.85 -3.53 0.98
C ALA A 210 -11.52 -4.17 1.39
N MET A 211 -11.54 -5.43 1.86
CA MET A 211 -10.32 -6.20 2.15
C MET A 211 -9.43 -6.34 0.92
N ARG A 212 -10.02 -6.67 -0.24
CA ARG A 212 -9.29 -6.76 -1.51
C ARG A 212 -8.65 -5.43 -1.89
N LEU A 213 -9.34 -4.31 -1.72
CA LEU A 213 -8.79 -2.98 -1.98
C LEU A 213 -7.64 -2.66 -1.03
N GLY A 214 -7.79 -2.95 0.26
CA GLY A 214 -6.71 -2.77 1.23
C GLY A 214 -5.47 -3.61 0.90
N LEU A 215 -5.67 -4.88 0.51
CA LEU A 215 -4.57 -5.76 0.07
C LEU A 215 -3.90 -5.26 -1.21
N LEU A 216 -4.68 -4.75 -2.18
CA LEU A 216 -4.12 -4.12 -3.38
C LEU A 216 -3.22 -2.93 -2.99
N ALA A 217 -3.66 -2.10 -2.05
CA ALA A 217 -2.85 -1.00 -1.57
C ALA A 217 -1.54 -1.48 -0.92
N TRP A 218 -1.60 -2.52 -0.09
CA TRP A 218 -0.42 -3.07 0.58
C TRP A 218 0.59 -3.66 -0.42
N VAL A 219 0.13 -4.41 -1.42
CA VAL A 219 0.97 -4.96 -2.50
C VAL A 219 1.62 -3.83 -3.32
N LEU A 220 0.85 -2.80 -3.69
CA LEU A 220 1.39 -1.63 -4.42
C LEU A 220 2.40 -0.84 -3.59
N GLN A 221 2.12 -0.67 -2.29
CA GLN A 221 3.02 0.03 -1.39
C GLN A 221 4.34 -0.71 -1.19
N GLY A 222 4.33 -2.05 -1.21
CA GLY A 222 5.52 -2.89 -1.16
C GLY A 222 6.53 -2.60 -2.28
N ALA A 223 6.11 -2.02 -3.41
CA ALA A 223 7.02 -1.59 -4.48
C ALA A 223 7.85 -0.34 -4.13
N VAL A 224 7.48 0.41 -3.10
CA VAL A 224 8.13 1.69 -2.74
C VAL A 224 8.37 1.84 -1.24
N GLU A 225 8.00 0.86 -0.44
CA GLU A 225 8.16 0.81 1.03
C GLU A 225 8.46 -0.62 1.48
N PHE A 226 8.58 -0.82 2.80
CA PHE A 226 8.91 -2.11 3.44
C PHE A 226 7.76 -2.59 4.33
N GLY A 227 6.55 -2.61 3.80
CA GLY A 227 5.33 -2.99 4.52
C GLY A 227 5.34 -4.40 5.09
N LEU A 228 6.05 -5.32 4.45
CA LEU A 228 6.26 -6.70 4.91
C LEU A 228 7.03 -6.76 6.25
N TYR A 229 7.93 -5.83 6.48
CA TYR A 229 8.79 -5.78 7.68
C TYR A 229 8.19 -4.97 8.84
N ILE A 230 6.96 -4.49 8.69
CA ILE A 230 6.20 -3.79 9.72
C ILE A 230 5.06 -4.71 10.21
N PRO A 231 5.15 -5.33 11.40
CA PRO A 231 4.13 -6.29 11.88
C PRO A 231 2.72 -5.73 11.88
N ALA A 232 2.56 -4.45 12.23
CA ALA A 232 1.25 -3.75 12.23
C ALA A 232 0.60 -3.61 10.84
N LEU A 233 1.38 -3.79 9.76
CA LEU A 233 0.91 -3.85 8.38
C LEU A 233 0.83 -5.29 7.89
N ALA A 234 1.89 -6.06 8.11
CA ALA A 234 2.01 -7.41 7.56
C ALA A 234 0.96 -8.36 8.13
N TRP A 235 0.77 -8.40 9.45
CA TRP A 235 -0.17 -9.34 10.06
C TRP A 235 -1.62 -9.15 9.63
N PRO A 236 -2.20 -7.93 9.69
CA PRO A 236 -3.55 -7.73 9.14
C PRO A 236 -3.65 -8.07 7.66
N ALA A 237 -2.62 -7.75 6.85
CA ALA A 237 -2.62 -8.07 5.43
C ALA A 237 -2.63 -9.59 5.20
N TRP A 238 -1.79 -10.35 5.91
CA TRP A 238 -1.77 -11.82 5.82
C TRP A 238 -3.07 -12.46 6.28
N LEU A 239 -3.67 -11.96 7.38
CA LEU A 239 -4.98 -12.44 7.85
C LEU A 239 -6.08 -12.18 6.81
N MET A 240 -6.14 -10.99 6.24
CA MET A 240 -7.11 -10.64 5.20
C MET A 240 -6.90 -11.46 3.94
N LEU A 241 -5.65 -11.68 3.52
CA LEU A 241 -5.32 -12.50 2.36
C LEU A 241 -5.75 -13.94 2.57
N GLY A 242 -5.39 -14.54 3.71
CA GLY A 242 -5.79 -15.90 4.07
C GLY A 242 -7.31 -16.06 4.12
N TRP A 243 -8.00 -15.11 4.74
CA TRP A 243 -9.46 -15.07 4.78
C TRP A 243 -10.07 -15.08 3.39
N LEU A 244 -9.66 -14.15 2.52
CA LEU A 244 -10.22 -14.02 1.17
C LEU A 244 -9.91 -15.23 0.29
N LEU A 245 -8.75 -15.86 0.45
CA LEU A 245 -8.40 -17.07 -0.30
C LEU A 245 -9.18 -18.29 0.17
N ALA A 246 -9.53 -18.37 1.45
CA ALA A 246 -10.32 -19.45 2.04
C ALA A 246 -11.82 -19.37 1.73
N LEU A 247 -12.33 -18.23 1.23
CA LEU A 247 -13.74 -18.13 0.87
C LEU A 247 -14.11 -19.14 -0.22
N PRO A 248 -15.29 -19.81 -0.09
CA PRO A 248 -15.77 -20.74 -1.09
C PRO A 248 -15.91 -20.07 -2.47
N THR A 249 -15.46 -20.74 -3.51
CA THR A 249 -15.56 -20.25 -4.90
C THR A 249 -17.02 -20.14 -5.38
N ASN A 250 -17.95 -20.86 -4.76
CA ASN A 250 -19.35 -20.97 -5.14
C ASN A 250 -20.30 -19.97 -4.45
N GLN A 251 -19.82 -18.95 -3.77
CA GLN A 251 -20.67 -17.81 -3.38
C GLN A 251 -21.00 -16.86 -4.55
N VAL A 252 -20.85 -17.38 -5.77
CA VAL A 252 -21.26 -16.77 -7.01
C VAL A 252 -22.64 -17.31 -7.37
N ASP A 253 -23.65 -16.49 -7.14
CA ASP A 253 -25.00 -16.64 -7.72
C ASP A 253 -26.07 -17.38 -6.95
N LYS A 254 -26.54 -16.75 -5.85
CA LYS A 254 -27.91 -17.02 -5.37
C LYS A 254 -28.97 -16.09 -5.98
N SER A 255 -28.62 -15.26 -6.96
CA SER A 255 -29.54 -14.30 -7.57
C SER A 255 -30.16 -14.73 -8.91
N THR A 256 -29.87 -15.97 -9.37
CA THR A 256 -30.46 -16.50 -10.63
C THR A 256 -31.30 -17.75 -10.44
N VAL A 257 -31.69 -18.10 -9.22
CA VAL A 257 -32.64 -19.19 -8.97
C VAL A 257 -33.85 -18.65 -8.20
N THR A 258 -34.60 -17.76 -8.86
CA THR A 258 -36.01 -17.50 -8.59
C THR A 258 -36.63 -17.02 -9.91
N GLU A 259 -36.96 -17.94 -10.78
CA GLU A 259 -38.10 -17.89 -11.69
C GLU A 259 -39.07 -19.00 -11.30
#